data_0f342cce561a2d6ccf697be38e652c24
#
_entry.id   0f342cce561a2d6ccf697be38e652c24
#
_cell.length_a   1.000
_cell.length_b   1.000
_cell.length_c   1.000
_cell.angle_alpha   90.00
_cell.angle_beta   90.00
_cell.angle_gamma   90.00
#
_symmetry.space_group_name_H-M   'P 1'
#
loop_
_entity.id
_entity.type
_entity.pdbx_description
1 polymer ?
#
loop_
_entity_poly.entity_id
_entity_poly.type
_entity_poly.pdbx_seq_one_letter_code
_entity_poly.pdbx_strand_id
1 'polypeptide(L)'
;MAAFRCGLFVRRFPRVSESTGTVISINRSAGGVPKLPVAEVFVGGQGLDGDGHRFHLHGGSDKAVCVYAIEIIEALQKEGHPIAIGTTGENVTVRGIDWDRVVPGVRMVLGEVDITVTGFATPCQTIVDSFADARSKRISQKVNPGWSRVYGRVTATGTLRVGDAVTLVSPPA
;
A
#
# COMPACT_ATOMS: atom_id res chain seq x y z
N MET A 1 42.60 37.98 -28.45
CA MET A 1 41.29 37.28 -28.59
C MET A 1 41.20 36.19 -27.53
N ALA A 2 40.46 36.43 -26.47
CA ALA A 2 40.32 35.47 -25.37
C ALA A 2 38.93 34.79 -25.55
N ALA A 3 38.97 33.46 -25.73
CA ALA A 3 37.74 32.64 -25.87
C ALA A 3 37.17 32.33 -24.48
N PHE A 4 36.01 32.88 -24.19
CA PHE A 4 35.17 32.53 -23.03
C PHE A 4 34.60 31.12 -23.24
N ARG A 5 35.05 30.14 -22.44
CA ARG A 5 34.38 28.84 -22.33
C ARG A 5 33.18 28.98 -21.38
N CYS A 6 31.97 28.93 -21.95
CA CYS A 6 30.76 28.83 -21.20
C CYS A 6 30.65 27.41 -20.62
N GLY A 7 30.95 27.25 -19.32
CA GLY A 7 30.80 26.00 -18.60
C GLY A 7 29.31 25.83 -18.26
N LEU A 8 28.65 24.87 -18.90
CA LEU A 8 27.27 24.45 -18.56
C LEU A 8 27.28 23.78 -17.20
N PHE A 9 26.87 24.52 -16.17
CA PHE A 9 26.72 23.99 -14.80
C PHE A 9 25.42 23.18 -14.75
N VAL A 10 25.51 21.87 -15.04
CA VAL A 10 24.39 20.94 -14.84
C VAL A 10 24.21 20.79 -13.35
N ARG A 11 23.20 21.44 -12.79
CA ARG A 11 22.75 21.19 -11.41
C ARG A 11 22.30 19.74 -11.32
N ARG A 12 23.10 18.86 -10.74
CA ARG A 12 22.64 17.55 -10.26
C ARG A 12 21.68 17.81 -9.12
N PHE A 13 20.38 17.69 -9.37
CA PHE A 13 19.40 17.56 -8.30
C PHE A 13 19.76 16.29 -7.50
N PRO A 14 19.69 16.34 -6.14
CA PRO A 14 19.88 15.14 -5.34
C PRO A 14 18.87 14.09 -5.81
N ARG A 15 19.33 12.89 -6.13
CA ARG A 15 18.44 11.75 -6.40
C ARG A 15 17.63 11.54 -5.12
N VAL A 16 16.33 11.81 -5.18
CA VAL A 16 15.38 11.35 -4.15
C VAL A 16 15.58 9.84 -4.07
N SER A 17 15.91 9.33 -2.89
CA SER A 17 16.06 7.89 -2.66
C SER A 17 14.71 7.23 -2.95
N GLU A 18 14.54 6.69 -4.16
CA GLU A 18 13.38 5.90 -4.51
C GLU A 18 13.48 4.58 -3.73
N SER A 19 12.53 4.34 -2.83
CA SER A 19 12.35 3.02 -2.23
C SER A 19 11.59 2.19 -3.25
N THR A 20 12.22 1.10 -3.71
CA THR A 20 11.65 0.18 -4.69
C THR A 20 11.35 -1.17 -4.05
N GLY A 21 10.19 -1.70 -4.30
CA GLY A 21 9.73 -2.99 -3.81
C GLY A 21 8.97 -3.76 -4.88
N THR A 22 8.19 -4.75 -4.45
CA THR A 22 7.46 -5.65 -5.35
C THR A 22 6.06 -5.95 -4.79
N VAL A 23 5.06 -6.04 -5.66
CA VAL A 23 3.73 -6.57 -5.36
C VAL A 23 3.85 -8.08 -5.20
N ILE A 24 3.59 -8.61 -3.99
CA ILE A 24 3.70 -10.04 -3.72
C ILE A 24 2.35 -10.75 -3.68
N SER A 25 1.26 -10.02 -3.45
CA SER A 25 -0.09 -10.55 -3.54
C SER A 25 -1.09 -9.45 -3.87
N ILE A 26 -2.10 -9.82 -4.63
CA ILE A 26 -3.28 -9.00 -4.94
C ILE A 26 -4.48 -9.78 -4.43
N ASN A 27 -5.31 -9.18 -3.59
CA ASN A 27 -6.38 -9.88 -2.89
C ASN A 27 -7.72 -9.16 -3.08
N ARG A 28 -8.76 -9.93 -3.36
CA ARG A 28 -10.14 -9.42 -3.47
C ARG A 28 -11.15 -10.37 -2.87
N SER A 29 -12.33 -9.87 -2.55
CA SER A 29 -13.48 -10.68 -2.15
C SER A 29 -14.78 -10.04 -2.63
N ALA A 30 -15.85 -10.82 -2.73
CA ALA A 30 -17.19 -10.27 -2.99
C ALA A 30 -17.76 -9.47 -1.79
N GLY A 31 -17.06 -9.45 -0.68
CA GLY A 31 -17.37 -8.71 0.55
C GLY A 31 -16.83 -9.41 1.79
N GLY A 32 -16.15 -8.65 2.64
CA GLY A 32 -15.58 -9.14 3.90
C GLY A 32 -14.15 -9.67 3.78
N VAL A 33 -13.75 -10.40 4.83
CA VAL A 33 -12.43 -11.03 4.97
C VAL A 33 -12.60 -12.52 5.23
N PRO A 34 -11.60 -13.36 4.87
CA PRO A 34 -10.37 -13.00 4.18
C PRO A 34 -10.62 -12.61 2.72
N LYS A 35 -9.77 -11.73 2.18
CA LYS A 35 -9.68 -11.53 0.73
C LYS A 35 -8.79 -12.61 0.13
N LEU A 36 -9.16 -13.09 -1.05
CA LEU A 36 -8.49 -14.21 -1.72
C LEU A 36 -7.55 -13.72 -2.82
N PRO A 37 -6.41 -14.41 -3.04
CA PRO A 37 -5.42 -13.98 -4.01
C PRO A 37 -5.90 -14.14 -5.44
N VAL A 38 -5.47 -13.21 -6.30
CA VAL A 38 -5.58 -13.27 -7.76
C VAL A 38 -4.24 -12.93 -8.40
N ALA A 39 -3.97 -13.43 -9.61
CA ALA A 39 -2.71 -13.18 -10.29
C ALA A 39 -2.62 -11.75 -10.84
N GLU A 40 -3.75 -11.22 -11.34
CA GLU A 40 -3.87 -9.88 -11.88
C GLU A 40 -5.29 -9.34 -11.70
N VAL A 41 -5.44 -8.02 -11.76
CA VAL A 41 -6.73 -7.35 -11.67
C VAL A 41 -6.65 -5.96 -12.31
N PHE A 42 -7.72 -5.50 -12.94
CA PHE A 42 -7.85 -4.09 -13.30
C PHE A 42 -8.19 -3.27 -12.05
N VAL A 43 -7.50 -2.16 -11.87
CA VAL A 43 -7.72 -1.21 -10.76
C VAL A 43 -8.27 0.09 -11.35
N GLY A 44 -9.51 0.35 -11.06
CA GLY A 44 -10.23 1.57 -11.45
C GLY A 44 -10.27 2.60 -10.33
N GLY A 45 -10.89 3.76 -10.57
CA GLY A 45 -10.99 4.84 -9.59
C GLY A 45 -11.77 4.49 -8.31
N GLN A 46 -12.53 3.40 -8.30
CA GLN A 46 -13.29 2.92 -7.16
C GLN A 46 -12.64 1.68 -6.49
N GLY A 47 -11.50 1.21 -7.00
CA GLY A 47 -10.77 0.07 -6.48
C GLY A 47 -10.60 -1.06 -7.48
N LEU A 48 -10.38 -2.28 -6.98
CA LEU A 48 -10.11 -3.47 -7.76
C LEU A 48 -11.41 -4.03 -8.36
N ASP A 49 -11.39 -4.41 -9.63
CA ASP A 49 -12.52 -5.08 -10.27
C ASP A 49 -12.88 -6.37 -9.54
N GLY A 50 -14.18 -6.50 -9.21
CA GLY A 50 -14.72 -7.65 -8.46
C GLY A 50 -14.38 -7.67 -6.97
N ASP A 51 -13.81 -6.59 -6.42
CA ASP A 51 -13.69 -6.43 -4.98
C ASP A 51 -14.95 -5.77 -4.42
N GLY A 52 -15.58 -6.41 -3.45
CA GLY A 52 -16.77 -5.93 -2.77
C GLY A 52 -16.48 -5.44 -1.35
N HIS A 53 -17.36 -4.59 -0.85
CA HIS A 53 -17.29 -4.09 0.52
C HIS A 53 -18.56 -4.48 1.28
N ARG A 54 -18.41 -5.14 2.43
CA ARG A 54 -19.54 -5.55 3.28
C ARG A 54 -20.29 -4.35 3.86
N PHE A 55 -19.59 -3.23 4.06
CA PHE A 55 -20.12 -1.98 4.57
C PHE A 55 -19.80 -0.85 3.59
N HIS A 56 -20.79 -0.05 3.25
CA HIS A 56 -20.66 1.09 2.33
C HIS A 56 -19.59 2.14 2.77
N LEU A 57 -19.24 2.17 4.07
CA LEU A 57 -18.21 3.06 4.62
C LEU A 57 -16.77 2.54 4.41
N HIS A 58 -16.59 1.28 3.93
CA HIS A 58 -15.26 0.69 3.73
C HIS A 58 -14.69 0.93 2.32
N GLY A 59 -15.49 1.48 1.41
CA GLY A 59 -15.10 1.82 0.04
C GLY A 59 -15.10 3.31 -0.24
N GLY A 60 -15.13 3.63 -1.51
CA GLY A 60 -15.11 4.99 -2.06
C GLY A 60 -13.72 5.40 -2.53
N SER A 61 -13.67 6.48 -3.31
CA SER A 61 -12.45 6.91 -4.00
C SER A 61 -11.22 7.06 -3.09
N ASP A 62 -11.42 7.48 -1.84
CA ASP A 62 -10.31 7.69 -0.88
C ASP A 62 -9.84 6.39 -0.21
N LYS A 63 -10.57 5.32 -0.38
CA LYS A 63 -10.28 3.98 0.15
C LYS A 63 -10.33 2.93 -0.94
N ALA A 64 -10.04 3.34 -2.17
CA ALA A 64 -10.14 2.49 -3.35
C ALA A 64 -9.21 1.27 -3.27
N VAL A 65 -8.02 1.44 -2.70
CA VAL A 65 -7.05 0.36 -2.51
C VAL A 65 -6.54 0.37 -1.07
N CYS A 66 -6.50 -0.81 -0.44
CA CYS A 66 -5.86 -1.01 0.85
C CYS A 66 -4.53 -1.75 0.64
N VAL A 67 -3.43 -1.16 1.10
CA VAL A 67 -2.07 -1.71 0.93
C VAL A 67 -1.47 -2.07 2.28
N TYR A 68 -0.69 -3.17 2.31
CA TYR A 68 0.03 -3.62 3.51
C TYR A 68 1.42 -4.16 3.18
N ALA A 69 2.36 -3.98 4.10
CA ALA A 69 3.70 -4.56 3.99
C ALA A 69 3.71 -5.99 4.52
N ILE A 70 4.32 -6.91 3.76
CA ILE A 70 4.49 -8.30 4.18
C ILE A 70 5.39 -8.40 5.40
N GLU A 71 6.38 -7.53 5.54
CA GLU A 71 7.32 -7.51 6.65
C GLU A 71 6.60 -7.34 7.99
N ILE A 72 5.50 -6.55 8.01
CA ILE A 72 4.67 -6.39 9.21
C ILE A 72 3.85 -7.64 9.47
N ILE A 73 3.27 -8.26 8.44
CA ILE A 73 2.55 -9.53 8.57
C ILE A 73 3.49 -10.60 9.13
N GLU A 74 4.70 -10.73 8.57
CA GLU A 74 5.72 -11.69 9.04
C GLU A 74 6.17 -11.42 10.49
N ALA A 75 6.28 -10.14 10.88
CA ALA A 75 6.60 -9.77 12.27
C ALA A 75 5.48 -10.16 13.24
N LEU A 76 4.23 -9.92 12.88
CA LEU A 76 3.06 -10.33 13.67
C LEU A 76 2.94 -11.85 13.78
N GLN A 77 3.26 -12.59 12.73
CA GLN A 77 3.32 -14.06 12.76
C GLN A 77 4.39 -14.56 13.77
N LYS A 78 5.55 -13.90 13.82
CA LYS A 78 6.59 -14.20 14.81
C LYS A 78 6.16 -13.88 16.25
N GLU A 79 5.23 -12.94 16.44
CA GLU A 79 4.58 -12.67 17.73
C GLU A 79 3.52 -13.74 18.09
N GLY A 80 3.24 -14.71 17.19
CA GLY A 80 2.27 -15.80 17.42
C GLY A 80 0.85 -15.46 16.94
N HIS A 81 0.65 -14.40 16.19
CA HIS A 81 -0.65 -14.07 15.62
C HIS A 81 -0.95 -14.92 14.37
N PRO A 82 -2.20 -15.42 14.20
CA PRO A 82 -2.59 -16.23 13.04
C PRO A 82 -2.83 -15.40 11.77
N ILE A 83 -2.35 -14.17 11.74
CA ILE A 83 -2.46 -13.26 10.59
C ILE A 83 -1.81 -13.87 9.34
N ALA A 84 -2.45 -13.69 8.20
CA ALA A 84 -1.93 -14.07 6.88
C ALA A 84 -2.34 -13.02 5.84
N ILE A 85 -1.76 -13.12 4.64
CA ILE A 85 -2.11 -12.26 3.51
C ILE A 85 -3.63 -12.34 3.25
N GLY A 86 -4.28 -11.19 3.10
CA GLY A 86 -5.71 -11.05 2.85
C GLY A 86 -6.59 -11.12 4.10
N THR A 87 -6.10 -11.61 5.24
CA THR A 87 -6.91 -11.80 6.45
C THR A 87 -7.28 -10.49 7.14
N THR A 88 -6.51 -9.43 6.90
CA THR A 88 -6.81 -8.09 7.42
C THR A 88 -7.52 -7.20 6.41
N GLY A 89 -7.88 -7.75 5.23
CA GLY A 89 -8.68 -7.07 4.22
C GLY A 89 -7.89 -6.14 3.30
N GLU A 90 -6.56 -6.27 3.28
CA GLU A 90 -5.73 -5.56 2.32
C GLU A 90 -5.93 -6.11 0.89
N ASN A 91 -5.92 -5.19 -0.08
CA ASN A 91 -6.02 -5.50 -1.50
C ASN A 91 -4.66 -5.85 -2.10
N VAL A 92 -3.62 -5.15 -1.68
CA VAL A 92 -2.27 -5.31 -2.22
C VAL A 92 -1.30 -5.52 -1.07
N THR A 93 -0.54 -6.62 -1.12
CA THR A 93 0.56 -6.87 -0.21
C THR A 93 1.86 -6.62 -0.93
N VAL A 94 2.71 -5.78 -0.36
CA VAL A 94 3.98 -5.35 -0.97
C VAL A 94 5.18 -5.80 -0.13
N ARG A 95 6.35 -5.92 -0.74
CA ARG A 95 7.63 -6.24 -0.10
C ARG A 95 8.70 -5.21 -0.47
N GLY A 96 9.62 -4.93 0.46
CA GLY A 96 10.84 -4.16 0.19
C GLY A 96 10.66 -2.65 0.20
N ILE A 97 9.49 -2.16 0.63
CA ILE A 97 9.20 -0.73 0.75
C ILE A 97 9.57 -0.26 2.17
N ASP A 98 10.24 0.89 2.26
CA ASP A 98 10.40 1.61 3.52
C ASP A 98 9.02 2.06 4.04
N TRP A 99 8.41 1.20 4.87
CA TRP A 99 7.01 1.37 5.30
C TRP A 99 6.81 2.60 6.19
N ASP A 100 7.84 3.06 6.90
CA ASP A 100 7.77 4.26 7.73
C ASP A 100 7.55 5.53 6.88
N ARG A 101 7.91 5.48 5.60
CA ARG A 101 7.66 6.55 4.64
C ARG A 101 6.28 6.50 3.99
N VAL A 102 5.50 5.44 4.20
CA VAL A 102 4.16 5.27 3.62
C VAL A 102 3.14 5.98 4.51
N VAL A 103 3.02 7.28 4.31
CA VAL A 103 2.15 8.18 5.08
C VAL A 103 1.18 8.93 4.15
N PRO A 104 0.07 9.48 4.69
CA PRO A 104 -0.87 10.27 3.88
C PRO A 104 -0.17 11.36 3.07
N GLY A 105 -0.53 11.46 1.79
CA GLY A 105 0.06 12.37 0.81
C GLY A 105 1.19 11.78 -0.04
N VAL A 106 1.75 10.64 0.37
CA VAL A 106 2.77 9.96 -0.44
C VAL A 106 2.12 9.29 -1.65
N ARG A 107 2.76 9.43 -2.82
CA ARG A 107 2.38 8.72 -4.04
C ARG A 107 3.11 7.39 -4.11
N MET A 108 2.38 6.34 -4.49
CA MET A 108 2.91 4.99 -4.68
C MET A 108 2.54 4.51 -6.07
N VAL A 109 3.54 4.13 -6.86
CA VAL A 109 3.37 3.53 -8.19
C VAL A 109 3.44 2.01 -8.03
N LEU A 110 2.43 1.31 -8.50
CA LEU A 110 2.27 -0.15 -8.43
C LEU A 110 2.12 -0.67 -9.87
N GLY A 111 3.20 -1.00 -10.55
CA GLY A 111 3.17 -1.32 -11.99
C GLY A 111 2.55 -0.20 -12.81
N GLU A 112 1.41 -0.47 -13.45
CA GLU A 112 0.64 0.52 -14.24
C GLU A 112 -0.25 1.43 -13.38
N VAL A 113 -0.46 1.10 -12.11
CA VAL A 113 -1.41 1.79 -11.22
C VAL A 113 -0.71 2.81 -10.36
N ASP A 114 -1.28 4.02 -10.28
CA ASP A 114 -0.83 5.07 -9.40
C ASP A 114 -1.85 5.30 -8.28
N ILE A 115 -1.37 5.38 -7.05
CA ILE A 115 -2.20 5.75 -5.91
C ILE A 115 -1.56 6.88 -5.09
N THR A 116 -2.38 7.71 -4.49
CA THR A 116 -1.96 8.61 -3.40
C THR A 116 -2.49 8.06 -2.09
N VAL A 117 -1.61 7.86 -1.12
CA VAL A 117 -2.00 7.43 0.23
C VAL A 117 -2.89 8.49 0.86
N THR A 118 -4.09 8.10 1.28
CA THR A 118 -5.11 9.00 1.84
C THR A 118 -5.22 8.92 3.35
N GLY A 119 -4.86 7.77 3.94
CA GLY A 119 -4.96 7.58 5.37
C GLY A 119 -4.55 6.21 5.84
N PHE A 120 -4.48 6.05 7.14
CA PHE A 120 -4.23 4.78 7.80
C PHE A 120 -5.55 4.03 8.01
N ALA A 121 -5.54 2.70 7.76
CA ALA A 121 -6.71 1.87 7.95
C ALA A 121 -6.92 1.58 9.44
N THR A 122 -8.03 2.07 9.99
CA THR A 122 -8.40 1.75 11.37
C THR A 122 -8.79 0.28 11.47
N PRO A 123 -8.16 -0.51 12.38
CA PRO A 123 -8.58 -1.89 12.60
C PRO A 123 -9.97 -1.96 13.22
N CYS A 124 -10.76 -2.93 12.79
CA CYS A 124 -12.14 -3.15 13.24
C CYS A 124 -12.38 -4.59 13.68
N GLN A 125 -13.58 -4.90 14.13
CA GLN A 125 -13.96 -6.23 14.62
C GLN A 125 -13.88 -7.32 13.53
N THR A 126 -13.97 -6.97 12.25
CA THR A 126 -13.95 -7.97 11.16
C THR A 126 -12.60 -8.68 10.99
N ILE A 127 -11.53 -8.15 11.58
CA ILE A 127 -10.17 -8.69 11.44
C ILE A 127 -9.61 -9.28 12.76
N VAL A 128 -10.42 -9.39 13.81
CA VAL A 128 -9.94 -9.84 15.14
C VAL A 128 -9.41 -11.25 15.12
N ASP A 129 -9.92 -12.12 14.25
CA ASP A 129 -9.48 -13.50 14.09
C ASP A 129 -8.04 -13.61 13.56
N SER A 130 -7.49 -12.53 13.02
CA SER A 130 -6.08 -12.45 12.62
C SER A 130 -5.13 -12.27 13.83
N PHE A 131 -5.67 -12.14 15.05
CA PHE A 131 -4.89 -11.86 16.26
C PHE A 131 -5.21 -12.90 17.35
N ALA A 132 -4.19 -13.54 17.91
CA ALA A 132 -4.33 -14.60 18.90
C ALA A 132 -5.08 -14.16 20.17
N ASP A 133 -5.01 -12.86 20.52
CA ASP A 133 -5.67 -12.24 21.65
C ASP A 133 -6.94 -11.46 21.27
N ALA A 134 -7.41 -11.60 20.00
CA ALA A 134 -8.51 -10.84 19.41
C ALA A 134 -8.32 -9.30 19.47
N ARG A 135 -7.08 -8.82 19.64
CA ARG A 135 -6.77 -7.39 19.78
C ARG A 135 -6.26 -6.78 18.47
N SER A 136 -7.15 -6.53 17.52
CA SER A 136 -6.80 -5.89 16.25
C SER A 136 -6.12 -4.51 16.40
N LYS A 137 -6.25 -3.87 17.56
CA LYS A 137 -5.54 -2.61 17.88
C LYS A 137 -4.02 -2.73 17.81
N ARG A 138 -3.45 -3.97 17.77
CA ARG A 138 -2.01 -4.21 17.57
C ARG A 138 -1.49 -3.54 16.30
N ILE A 139 -2.33 -3.41 15.25
CA ILE A 139 -1.99 -2.74 13.99
C ILE A 139 -2.63 -1.35 13.84
N SER A 140 -3.00 -0.72 14.94
CA SER A 140 -3.53 0.64 14.92
C SER A 140 -2.41 1.68 14.86
N GLN A 141 -2.45 2.60 13.90
CA GLN A 141 -1.50 3.70 13.81
C GLN A 141 -1.46 4.58 15.09
N LYS A 142 -2.60 4.69 15.80
CA LYS A 142 -2.68 5.47 17.05
C LYS A 142 -1.98 4.78 18.23
N VAL A 143 -1.93 3.45 18.22
CA VAL A 143 -1.38 2.65 19.32
C VAL A 143 0.06 2.25 19.01
N ASN A 144 0.30 1.82 17.78
CA ASN A 144 1.59 1.36 17.29
C ASN A 144 1.87 2.04 15.93
N PRO A 145 2.48 3.23 15.90
CA PRO A 145 2.84 3.91 14.66
C PRO A 145 3.72 3.02 13.76
N GLY A 146 3.49 3.06 12.45
CA GLY A 146 4.21 2.24 11.47
C GLY A 146 3.68 0.81 11.28
N TRP A 147 2.69 0.36 12.07
CA TRP A 147 2.12 -1.00 11.95
C TRP A 147 0.81 -1.07 11.18
N SER A 148 0.27 0.07 10.77
CA SER A 148 -1.03 0.13 10.11
C SER A 148 -0.94 -0.16 8.62
N ARG A 149 -2.02 -0.76 8.08
CA ARG A 149 -2.33 -0.72 6.65
C ARG A 149 -2.64 0.72 6.24
N VAL A 150 -2.51 1.02 4.95
CA VAL A 150 -2.89 2.32 4.40
C VAL A 150 -3.97 2.19 3.35
N TYR A 151 -4.78 3.22 3.21
CA TYR A 151 -5.69 3.40 2.08
C TYR A 151 -5.07 4.31 1.02
N GLY A 152 -5.38 4.05 -0.24
CA GLY A 152 -4.98 4.86 -1.38
C GLY A 152 -6.15 5.22 -2.28
N ARG A 153 -6.10 6.45 -2.80
CA ARG A 153 -6.92 6.92 -3.91
C ARG A 153 -6.17 6.62 -5.20
N VAL A 154 -6.85 6.01 -6.16
CA VAL A 154 -6.29 5.74 -7.49
C VAL A 154 -6.23 7.06 -8.27
N THR A 155 -5.02 7.40 -8.74
CA THR A 155 -4.74 8.60 -9.55
C THR A 155 -4.40 8.25 -11.00
N ALA A 156 -3.96 7.00 -11.26
CA ALA A 156 -3.90 6.42 -12.60
C ALA A 156 -4.38 4.96 -12.53
N THR A 157 -5.30 4.62 -13.40
CA THR A 157 -5.89 3.28 -13.51
C THR A 157 -5.03 2.39 -14.39
N GLY A 158 -5.08 1.07 -14.18
CA GLY A 158 -4.32 0.11 -14.98
C GLY A 158 -4.51 -1.31 -14.50
N THR A 159 -3.84 -2.25 -15.12
CA THR A 159 -3.80 -3.64 -14.69
C THR A 159 -2.62 -3.85 -13.75
N LEU A 160 -2.91 -4.31 -12.55
CA LEU A 160 -1.93 -4.67 -11.54
C LEU A 160 -1.68 -6.18 -11.57
N ARG A 161 -0.41 -6.58 -11.53
CA ARG A 161 0.03 -7.99 -11.55
C ARG A 161 0.91 -8.32 -10.36
N VAL A 162 0.82 -9.54 -9.87
CA VAL A 162 1.80 -10.06 -8.90
C VAL A 162 3.18 -10.03 -9.55
N GLY A 163 4.17 -9.50 -8.86
CA GLY A 163 5.53 -9.27 -9.38
C GLY A 163 5.80 -7.86 -9.90
N ASP A 164 4.77 -7.02 -10.05
CA ASP A 164 4.95 -5.65 -10.46
C ASP A 164 5.82 -4.86 -9.47
N ALA A 165 6.64 -3.96 -10.02
CA ALA A 165 7.46 -3.08 -9.22
C ALA A 165 6.61 -2.08 -8.42
N VAL A 166 7.05 -1.77 -7.21
CA VAL A 166 6.47 -0.73 -6.34
C VAL A 166 7.49 0.36 -6.13
N THR A 167 7.10 1.61 -6.32
CA THR A 167 7.98 2.77 -6.11
C THR A 167 7.26 3.82 -5.26
N LEU A 168 7.92 4.29 -4.18
CA LEU A 168 7.48 5.46 -3.44
C LEU A 168 8.03 6.72 -4.10
N VAL A 169 7.13 7.63 -4.44
CA VAL A 169 7.48 8.93 -4.98
C VAL A 169 7.25 9.98 -3.89
N SER A 170 8.33 10.53 -3.35
CA SER A 170 8.23 11.61 -2.38
C SER A 170 7.57 12.84 -3.03
N PRO A 171 6.72 13.59 -2.32
CA PRO A 171 6.23 14.86 -2.82
C PRO A 171 7.42 15.78 -3.10
N PRO A 172 7.34 16.66 -4.10
CA PRO A 172 8.36 17.67 -4.31
C PRO A 172 8.51 18.51 -3.04
N ALA A 173 9.76 18.78 -2.69
CA ALA A 173 10.10 19.63 -1.56
C ALA A 173 9.58 21.06 -1.74
#